data_7d7d86fec0330babe2e546b296f13836
#
_entry.id   7d7d86fec0330babe2e546b296f13836
#
_cell.length_a   1.000
_cell.length_b   1.000
_cell.length_c   1.000
_cell.angle_alpha   90.00
_cell.angle_beta   90.00
_cell.angle_gamma   90.00
#
_symmetry.space_group_name_H-M   'P 1'
#
loop_
_entity.id
_entity.type
_entity.pdbx_description
1 polymer ?
#
loop_
_entity_poly.entity_id
_entity_poly.type
_entity_poly.pdbx_seq_one_letter_code
_entity_poly.pdbx_strand_id
1 'polypeptide(L)'
;MQANLFDTDDSSKDPTRHPLGDAELLEFLHLFSPTEADQILATLIQDIPWQQEYLKIAGRLRAVPRLQCWMGDHGSHYGYSGVRLSPCPWNKTVKSILARVSELSGSPFNSVLINYYRNGQDSVAWHADDERELGEAPVIASVSLGAERIFEMKEKNNSPAKKYRLPLRHGSLLVMGEKMQQHWLHQLPKVKDLQEPRINLTFRNIIAS
;
A
#
# COMPACT_ATOMS: atom_id res chain seq x y z
N MET A 1 -30.06 -30.32 -23.36
CA MET A 1 -29.35 -30.04 -22.11
C MET A 1 -28.35 -28.92 -22.38
N GLN A 2 -28.70 -27.72 -21.98
CA GLN A 2 -27.83 -26.55 -22.10
C GLN A 2 -27.00 -26.47 -20.81
N ALA A 3 -25.68 -26.57 -20.95
CA ALA A 3 -24.77 -26.39 -19.84
C ALA A 3 -24.78 -24.91 -19.43
N ASN A 4 -25.06 -24.62 -18.17
CA ASN A 4 -24.93 -23.31 -17.56
C ASN A 4 -23.45 -22.90 -17.55
N LEU A 5 -23.14 -21.83 -18.32
CA LEU A 5 -21.79 -21.29 -18.47
C LEU A 5 -21.52 -20.12 -17.51
N PHE A 6 -22.04 -20.20 -16.28
CA PHE A 6 -21.82 -19.23 -15.20
C PHE A 6 -21.55 -19.96 -13.88
N ASP A 7 -20.49 -20.76 -13.85
CA ASP A 7 -19.81 -21.04 -12.58
C ASP A 7 -18.91 -19.83 -12.29
N THR A 8 -19.48 -18.85 -11.61
CA THR A 8 -18.69 -17.80 -10.96
C THR A 8 -17.95 -18.46 -9.82
N ASP A 9 -16.65 -18.66 -10.02
CA ASP A 9 -15.72 -19.16 -9.02
C ASP A 9 -15.71 -18.15 -7.83
N ASP A 10 -16.54 -18.42 -6.82
CA ASP A 10 -16.73 -17.60 -5.60
C ASP A 10 -15.59 -17.83 -4.58
N SER A 11 -14.54 -18.58 -4.98
CA SER A 11 -13.39 -18.93 -4.14
C SER A 11 -12.43 -17.78 -3.86
N SER A 12 -12.69 -16.58 -4.37
CA SER A 12 -11.74 -15.45 -4.35
C SER A 12 -11.97 -14.40 -3.26
N LYS A 13 -12.98 -14.55 -2.41
CA LYS A 13 -13.33 -13.53 -1.39
C LYS A 13 -12.63 -13.74 -0.05
N ASP A 14 -12.19 -14.95 0.27
CA ASP A 14 -11.54 -15.21 1.54
C ASP A 14 -10.06 -14.85 1.49
N PRO A 15 -9.56 -14.08 2.47
CA PRO A 15 -8.16 -13.69 2.51
C PRO A 15 -7.26 -14.86 2.93
N THR A 16 -6.08 -14.94 2.35
CA THR A 16 -4.99 -15.75 2.90
C THR A 16 -4.43 -15.08 4.14
N ARG A 17 -4.44 -15.78 5.29
CA ARG A 17 -3.80 -15.34 6.53
C ARG A 17 -2.34 -15.76 6.55
N HIS A 18 -1.44 -14.81 6.78
CA HIS A 18 -0.01 -15.06 6.89
C HIS A 18 0.41 -15.14 8.36
N PRO A 19 1.13 -16.19 8.79
CA PRO A 19 1.50 -16.38 10.19
C PRO A 19 2.70 -15.51 10.59
N LEU A 20 2.44 -14.33 11.12
CA LEU A 20 3.44 -13.38 11.62
C LEU A 20 3.36 -13.22 13.15
N GLY A 21 3.39 -14.33 13.89
CA GLY A 21 3.28 -14.33 15.35
C GLY A 21 1.90 -13.86 15.78
N ASP A 22 1.84 -12.76 16.53
CA ASP A 22 0.60 -12.14 17.00
C ASP A 22 0.10 -10.98 16.10
N ALA A 23 0.86 -10.66 15.05
CA ALA A 23 0.44 -9.68 14.05
C ALA A 23 -0.46 -10.33 12.99
N GLU A 24 -1.54 -9.65 12.62
CA GLU A 24 -2.44 -10.08 11.56
C GLU A 24 -2.01 -9.50 10.21
N LEU A 25 -1.89 -10.37 9.22
CA LEU A 25 -1.62 -10.00 7.83
C LEU A 25 -2.54 -10.81 6.92
N LEU A 26 -3.46 -10.12 6.24
CA LEU A 26 -4.45 -10.70 5.35
C LEU A 26 -4.16 -10.32 3.91
N GLU A 27 -4.10 -11.29 3.01
CA GLU A 27 -3.89 -11.07 1.58
C GLU A 27 -5.13 -11.49 0.79
N PHE A 28 -5.68 -10.55 0.03
CA PHE A 28 -6.71 -10.77 -0.98
C PHE A 28 -6.05 -10.73 -2.36
N LEU A 29 -5.88 -11.90 -2.99
CA LEU A 29 -5.14 -12.03 -4.25
C LEU A 29 -5.82 -11.33 -5.43
N HIS A 30 -7.16 -11.26 -5.40
CA HIS A 30 -7.98 -10.79 -6.52
C HIS A 30 -8.96 -9.71 -6.07
N LEU A 31 -8.44 -8.58 -5.52
CA LEU A 31 -9.27 -7.39 -5.28
C LEU A 31 -9.88 -6.89 -6.61
N PHE A 32 -9.10 -6.97 -7.68
CA PHE A 32 -9.49 -6.62 -9.05
C PHE A 32 -9.14 -7.77 -10.00
N SER A 33 -9.96 -7.98 -11.03
CA SER A 33 -9.56 -8.82 -12.15
C SER A 33 -8.34 -8.21 -12.88
N PRO A 34 -7.54 -9.00 -13.61
CA PRO A 34 -6.38 -8.45 -14.34
C PRO A 34 -6.73 -7.29 -15.26
N THR A 35 -7.81 -7.41 -16.03
CA THR A 35 -8.26 -6.37 -16.95
C THR A 35 -8.69 -5.09 -16.21
N GLU A 36 -9.41 -5.21 -15.09
CA GLU A 36 -9.83 -4.09 -14.26
C GLU A 36 -8.60 -3.41 -13.63
N ALA A 37 -7.66 -4.19 -13.12
CA ALA A 37 -6.43 -3.69 -12.53
C ALA A 37 -5.53 -2.95 -13.54
N ASP A 38 -5.44 -3.44 -14.79
CA ASP A 38 -4.73 -2.76 -15.90
C ASP A 38 -5.36 -1.41 -16.22
N GLN A 39 -6.69 -1.35 -16.31
CA GLN A 39 -7.43 -0.11 -16.58
C GLN A 39 -7.23 0.92 -15.44
N ILE A 40 -7.30 0.46 -14.19
CA ILE A 40 -7.07 1.30 -13.02
C ILE A 40 -5.62 1.82 -13.03
N LEU A 41 -4.63 0.96 -13.27
CA LEU A 41 -3.22 1.34 -13.34
C LEU A 41 -2.99 2.44 -14.39
N ALA A 42 -3.50 2.24 -15.62
CA ALA A 42 -3.37 3.22 -16.71
C ALA A 42 -4.02 4.57 -16.34
N THR A 43 -5.22 4.53 -15.77
CA THR A 43 -5.94 5.73 -15.31
C THR A 43 -5.15 6.47 -14.23
N LEU A 44 -4.65 5.78 -13.23
CA LEU A 44 -3.91 6.41 -12.12
C LEU A 44 -2.58 7.02 -12.60
N ILE A 45 -1.87 6.37 -13.53
CA ILE A 45 -0.62 6.93 -14.10
C ILE A 45 -0.89 8.31 -14.74
N GLN A 46 -2.03 8.48 -15.41
CA GLN A 46 -2.39 9.71 -16.13
C GLN A 46 -3.00 10.79 -15.21
N ASP A 47 -3.88 10.38 -14.29
CA ASP A 47 -4.77 11.33 -13.60
C ASP A 47 -4.21 11.82 -12.25
N ILE A 48 -3.27 11.09 -11.63
CA ILE A 48 -2.74 11.48 -10.32
C ILE A 48 -1.71 12.60 -10.48
N PRO A 49 -1.81 13.69 -9.68
CA PRO A 49 -0.83 14.77 -9.67
C PRO A 49 0.45 14.34 -8.95
N TRP A 50 1.27 13.56 -9.61
CA TRP A 50 2.50 12.99 -9.08
C TRP A 50 3.50 14.06 -8.67
N GLN A 51 4.07 13.92 -7.47
CA GLN A 51 5.07 14.81 -6.91
C GLN A 51 6.36 14.06 -6.59
N GLN A 52 7.51 14.72 -6.84
CA GLN A 52 8.81 14.24 -6.41
C GLN A 52 9.14 14.86 -5.06
N GLU A 53 9.09 14.04 -4.02
CA GLU A 53 9.46 14.48 -2.67
C GLU A 53 10.96 14.40 -2.42
N TYR A 54 11.45 15.22 -1.49
CA TYR A 54 12.85 15.28 -1.09
C TYR A 54 12.99 15.19 0.42
N LEU A 55 13.93 14.36 0.88
CA LEU A 55 14.29 14.23 2.29
C LEU A 55 15.68 14.78 2.54
N LYS A 56 15.89 15.43 3.70
CA LYS A 56 17.20 15.87 4.14
C LYS A 56 17.89 14.73 4.91
N ILE A 57 18.86 14.07 4.28
CA ILE A 57 19.63 12.97 4.87
C ILE A 57 21.08 13.44 5.05
N ALA A 58 21.60 13.40 6.27
CA ALA A 58 22.95 13.87 6.61
C ALA A 58 23.25 15.27 6.03
N GLY A 59 22.30 16.21 6.16
CA GLY A 59 22.44 17.60 5.69
C GLY A 59 22.23 17.80 4.19
N ARG A 60 22.06 16.76 3.38
CA ARG A 60 21.88 16.83 1.93
C ARG A 60 20.46 16.47 1.52
N LEU A 61 19.88 17.25 0.59
CA LEU A 61 18.60 16.90 -0.04
C LEU A 61 18.78 15.68 -0.95
N ARG A 62 17.93 14.68 -0.75
CA ARG A 62 17.86 13.46 -1.56
C ARG A 62 16.44 13.29 -2.08
N ALA A 63 16.29 13.07 -3.37
CA ALA A 63 15.01 12.70 -3.94
C ALA A 63 14.56 11.35 -3.36
N VAL A 64 13.29 11.29 -2.94
CA VAL A 64 12.66 10.02 -2.55
C VAL A 64 12.58 9.14 -3.80
N PRO A 65 13.05 7.88 -3.76
CA PRO A 65 13.12 7.03 -4.96
C PRO A 65 11.73 6.47 -5.31
N ARG A 66 10.81 7.33 -5.65
CA ARG A 66 9.45 7.15 -6.19
C ARG A 66 8.76 8.50 -6.32
N LEU A 67 7.67 8.56 -7.08
CA LEU A 67 6.75 9.68 -7.05
C LEU A 67 5.63 9.39 -6.05
N GLN A 68 5.03 10.44 -5.50
CA GLN A 68 4.00 10.30 -4.46
C GLN A 68 2.84 11.27 -4.70
N CYS A 69 1.68 10.90 -4.17
CA CYS A 69 0.54 11.79 -3.99
C CYS A 69 -0.17 11.42 -2.70
N TRP A 70 -0.46 12.40 -1.84
CA TRP A 70 -1.26 12.24 -0.64
C TRP A 70 -2.67 12.74 -0.90
N MET A 71 -3.69 11.89 -0.70
CA MET A 71 -5.11 12.26 -0.76
C MET A 71 -5.80 11.93 0.54
N GLY A 72 -6.82 12.69 0.91
CA GLY A 72 -7.57 12.46 2.13
C GLY A 72 -8.70 13.43 2.32
N ASP A 73 -9.48 13.20 3.37
CA ASP A 73 -10.53 14.09 3.81
C ASP A 73 -9.95 15.43 4.29
N HIS A 74 -10.79 16.45 4.31
CA HIS A 74 -10.35 17.77 4.77
C HIS A 74 -9.83 17.68 6.21
N GLY A 75 -8.60 18.15 6.44
CA GLY A 75 -7.95 18.08 7.75
C GLY A 75 -7.05 16.85 7.96
N SER A 76 -7.03 15.87 7.06
CA SER A 76 -6.11 14.73 7.12
C SER A 76 -4.67 15.16 6.78
N HIS A 77 -4.08 16.01 7.62
CA HIS A 77 -2.67 16.37 7.49
C HIS A 77 -1.80 15.20 7.96
N TYR A 78 -0.78 14.91 7.20
CA TYR A 78 0.12 13.79 7.49
C TYR A 78 1.57 14.26 7.51
N GLY A 79 2.30 13.87 8.55
CA GLY A 79 3.73 14.14 8.68
C GLY A 79 4.54 12.87 8.47
N TYR A 80 5.34 12.81 7.41
CA TYR A 80 6.25 11.70 7.13
C TYR A 80 7.69 12.18 7.06
N SER A 81 8.58 11.61 7.87
CA SER A 81 10.03 11.92 7.88
C SER A 81 10.35 13.44 7.90
N GLY A 82 9.54 14.25 8.61
CA GLY A 82 9.71 15.70 8.72
C GLY A 82 9.12 16.51 7.56
N VAL A 83 8.46 15.90 6.59
CA VAL A 83 7.69 16.55 5.53
C VAL A 83 6.22 16.55 5.92
N ARG A 84 5.58 17.72 5.94
CA ARG A 84 4.14 17.85 6.15
C ARG A 84 3.44 17.84 4.79
N LEU A 85 2.63 16.82 4.55
CA LEU A 85 1.84 16.69 3.34
C LEU A 85 0.43 17.27 3.59
N SER A 86 0.00 18.17 2.71
CA SER A 86 -1.40 18.60 2.66
C SER A 86 -2.13 17.68 1.67
N PRO A 87 -3.33 17.18 2.01
CA PRO A 87 -4.03 16.25 1.14
C PRO A 87 -4.50 16.94 -0.14
N CYS A 88 -4.24 16.31 -1.29
CA CYS A 88 -4.95 16.58 -2.53
C CYS A 88 -6.41 16.12 -2.40
N PRO A 89 -7.35 16.75 -3.12
CA PRO A 89 -8.72 16.24 -3.21
C PRO A 89 -8.76 14.82 -3.75
N TRP A 90 -9.72 14.03 -3.26
CA TRP A 90 -9.93 12.67 -3.73
C TRP A 90 -10.17 12.59 -5.25
N ASN A 91 -9.39 11.77 -5.94
CA ASN A 91 -9.69 11.34 -7.30
C ASN A 91 -10.87 10.35 -7.30
N LYS A 92 -11.70 10.36 -8.34
CA LYS A 92 -12.88 9.50 -8.46
C LYS A 92 -12.52 8.00 -8.44
N THR A 93 -11.48 7.61 -9.19
CA THR A 93 -11.00 6.22 -9.24
C THR A 93 -10.48 5.78 -7.87
N VAL A 94 -9.72 6.63 -7.18
CA VAL A 94 -9.21 6.34 -5.83
C VAL A 94 -10.34 6.19 -4.82
N LYS A 95 -11.42 6.99 -4.93
CA LYS A 95 -12.61 6.82 -4.08
C LYS A 95 -13.33 5.49 -4.30
N SER A 96 -13.43 5.02 -5.53
CA SER A 96 -14.03 3.70 -5.80
C SER A 96 -13.20 2.55 -5.23
N ILE A 97 -11.87 2.66 -5.29
CA ILE A 97 -10.95 1.71 -4.63
C ILE A 97 -11.13 1.75 -3.11
N LEU A 98 -11.18 2.95 -2.52
CA LEU A 98 -11.39 3.16 -1.08
C LEU A 98 -12.65 2.44 -0.57
N ALA A 99 -13.77 2.58 -1.27
CA ALA A 99 -15.04 1.93 -0.90
C ALA A 99 -14.89 0.41 -0.83
N ARG A 100 -14.29 -0.20 -1.87
CA ARG A 100 -14.08 -1.65 -1.93
C ARG A 100 -13.08 -2.16 -0.89
N VAL A 101 -12.01 -1.41 -0.65
CA VAL A 101 -11.02 -1.73 0.39
C VAL A 101 -11.62 -1.66 1.79
N SER A 102 -12.43 -0.62 2.08
CA SER A 102 -13.09 -0.47 3.38
C SER A 102 -14.11 -1.59 3.63
N GLU A 103 -14.86 -2.01 2.61
CA GLU A 103 -15.78 -3.14 2.69
C GLU A 103 -15.07 -4.45 3.04
N LEU A 104 -13.99 -4.78 2.32
CA LEU A 104 -13.28 -6.05 2.50
C LEU A 104 -12.46 -6.11 3.79
N SER A 105 -11.86 -5.00 4.20
CA SER A 105 -11.07 -4.93 5.44
C SER A 105 -11.90 -4.75 6.70
N GLY A 106 -13.17 -4.34 6.56
CA GLY A 106 -14.03 -3.97 7.69
C GLY A 106 -13.55 -2.73 8.45
N SER A 107 -12.65 -1.93 7.87
CA SER A 107 -12.03 -0.78 8.52
C SER A 107 -12.31 0.51 7.76
N PRO A 108 -12.58 1.62 8.46
CA PRO A 108 -12.71 2.92 7.83
C PRO A 108 -11.34 3.51 7.50
N PHE A 109 -11.24 4.17 6.35
CA PHE A 109 -10.05 4.93 5.95
C PHE A 109 -10.48 6.32 5.48
N ASN A 110 -9.71 7.34 5.83
CA ASN A 110 -9.96 8.73 5.45
C ASN A 110 -8.80 9.36 4.67
N SER A 111 -7.80 8.57 4.33
CA SER A 111 -6.61 9.05 3.63
C SER A 111 -5.89 7.92 2.89
N VAL A 112 -5.07 8.30 1.91
CA VAL A 112 -4.24 7.37 1.13
C VAL A 112 -2.94 8.03 0.70
N LEU A 113 -1.83 7.33 0.92
CA LEU A 113 -0.56 7.63 0.27
C LEU A 113 -0.43 6.77 -0.98
N ILE A 114 -0.36 7.43 -2.13
CA ILE A 114 -0.18 6.76 -3.42
C ILE A 114 1.29 6.88 -3.81
N ASN A 115 1.95 5.75 -4.01
CA ASN A 115 3.35 5.66 -4.40
C ASN A 115 3.44 5.12 -5.83
N TYR A 116 4.16 5.82 -6.70
CA TYR A 116 4.46 5.40 -8.05
C TYR A 116 5.94 5.03 -8.16
N TYR A 117 6.21 3.74 -8.28
CA TYR A 117 7.52 3.17 -8.56
C TYR A 117 7.65 3.05 -10.07
N ARG A 118 8.51 3.87 -10.67
CA ARG A 118 8.66 3.97 -12.14
C ARG A 118 9.28 2.71 -12.75
N ASN A 119 10.15 2.06 -11.97
CA ASN A 119 10.84 0.83 -12.33
C ASN A 119 11.44 0.17 -11.07
N GLY A 120 12.28 -0.83 -11.25
CA GLY A 120 12.93 -1.56 -10.15
C GLY A 120 13.94 -0.74 -9.32
N GLN A 121 14.39 0.43 -9.79
CA GLN A 121 15.30 1.29 -9.01
C GLN A 121 14.57 2.12 -7.95
N ASP A 122 13.26 2.30 -8.09
CA ASP A 122 12.44 2.92 -7.07
C ASP A 122 12.14 1.93 -5.93
N SER A 123 12.13 2.43 -4.69
CA SER A 123 12.11 1.60 -3.48
C SER A 123 11.59 2.34 -2.26
N VAL A 124 11.31 1.59 -1.19
CA VAL A 124 11.12 2.11 0.17
C VAL A 124 12.05 1.34 1.11
N ALA A 125 12.82 2.06 1.91
CA ALA A 125 13.68 1.48 2.94
C ALA A 125 12.87 0.90 4.11
N TRP A 126 13.54 0.21 5.03
CA TRP A 126 12.94 -0.34 6.26
C TRP A 126 12.25 0.76 7.09
N HIS A 127 10.95 0.58 7.34
CA HIS A 127 10.11 1.47 8.15
C HIS A 127 8.92 0.71 8.74
N ALA A 128 8.16 1.36 9.58
CA ALA A 128 6.79 1.00 9.96
C ALA A 128 5.92 2.24 9.73
N ASP A 129 4.63 2.06 9.53
CA ASP A 129 3.63 3.13 9.49
C ASP A 129 3.13 3.35 10.93
N ASP A 130 3.98 3.95 11.78
CA ASP A 130 3.76 4.13 13.22
C ASP A 130 3.77 5.61 13.63
N GLU A 131 3.41 6.49 12.70
CA GLU A 131 3.28 7.92 12.96
C GLU A 131 2.12 8.18 13.94
N ARG A 132 2.32 9.18 14.81
CA ARG A 132 1.38 9.53 15.88
C ARG A 132 -0.05 9.79 15.38
N GLU A 133 -0.17 10.35 14.19
CA GLU A 133 -1.45 10.66 13.56
C GLU A 133 -2.28 9.43 13.18
N LEU A 134 -1.66 8.24 13.16
CA LEU A 134 -2.32 6.96 12.88
C LEU A 134 -2.85 6.28 14.15
N GLY A 135 -2.46 6.76 15.34
CA GLY A 135 -2.79 6.13 16.61
C GLY A 135 -1.87 4.97 16.98
N GLU A 136 -2.22 4.28 18.08
CA GLU A 136 -1.35 3.24 18.67
C GLU A 136 -1.34 1.92 17.89
N ALA A 137 -2.45 1.59 17.23
CA ALA A 137 -2.65 0.29 16.59
C ALA A 137 -3.36 0.44 15.21
N PRO A 138 -2.70 1.08 14.22
CA PRO A 138 -3.35 1.37 12.97
C PRO A 138 -3.54 0.11 12.11
N VAL A 139 -4.73 -0.01 11.52
CA VAL A 139 -4.97 -0.93 10.40
C VAL A 139 -4.60 -0.20 9.11
N ILE A 140 -3.77 -0.84 8.30
CA ILE A 140 -3.28 -0.30 7.03
C ILE A 140 -3.71 -1.22 5.89
N ALA A 141 -4.32 -0.67 4.86
CA ALA A 141 -4.69 -1.43 3.67
C ALA A 141 -3.87 -0.99 2.46
N SER A 142 -3.22 -1.93 1.80
CA SER A 142 -2.24 -1.69 0.74
C SER A 142 -2.65 -2.39 -0.55
N VAL A 143 -3.08 -1.62 -1.55
CA VAL A 143 -3.43 -2.12 -2.90
C VAL A 143 -2.20 -2.06 -3.79
N SER A 144 -1.96 -3.12 -4.57
CA SER A 144 -0.84 -3.24 -5.51
C SER A 144 -1.33 -3.32 -6.95
N LEU A 145 -0.80 -2.47 -7.82
CA LEU A 145 -1.10 -2.43 -9.26
C LEU A 145 0.19 -2.37 -10.07
N GLY A 146 0.26 -3.10 -11.17
CA GLY A 146 1.43 -3.17 -12.06
C GLY A 146 2.42 -4.27 -11.67
N ALA A 147 3.73 -3.99 -11.80
CA ALA A 147 4.78 -4.98 -11.59
C ALA A 147 4.75 -5.62 -10.20
N GLU A 148 4.87 -6.94 -10.14
CA GLU A 148 5.04 -7.67 -8.89
C GLU A 148 6.37 -7.30 -8.23
N ARG A 149 6.32 -7.01 -6.92
CA ARG A 149 7.48 -6.69 -6.10
C ARG A 149 7.45 -7.50 -4.80
N ILE A 150 8.60 -7.88 -4.33
CA ILE A 150 8.72 -8.57 -3.05
C ILE A 150 8.67 -7.55 -1.91
N PHE A 151 7.68 -7.72 -1.04
CA PHE A 151 7.55 -7.03 0.23
C PHE A 151 8.33 -7.80 1.28
N GLU A 152 9.35 -7.20 1.84
CA GLU A 152 10.15 -7.80 2.90
C GLU A 152 9.71 -7.26 4.25
N MET A 153 9.54 -8.16 5.21
CA MET A 153 9.16 -7.84 6.59
C MET A 153 10.15 -8.48 7.57
N LYS A 154 10.38 -7.84 8.70
CA LYS A 154 11.19 -8.37 9.81
C LYS A 154 10.69 -7.83 11.14
N GLU A 155 10.81 -8.62 12.20
CA GLU A 155 10.53 -8.15 13.56
C GLU A 155 11.49 -7.03 13.99
N LYS A 156 10.97 -6.02 14.72
CA LYS A 156 11.76 -4.89 15.23
C LYS A 156 12.83 -5.34 16.23
N ASN A 157 12.50 -6.30 17.10
CA ASN A 157 13.30 -6.68 18.28
C ASN A 157 14.01 -8.05 18.16
N ASN A 158 14.02 -8.66 16.98
CA ASN A 158 14.63 -9.97 16.76
C ASN A 158 15.97 -9.84 16.01
N SER A 159 17.08 -10.29 16.60
CA SER A 159 18.41 -10.27 15.98
C SER A 159 19.11 -11.65 16.17
N PRO A 160 19.48 -12.33 15.06
CA PRO A 160 19.27 -11.97 13.65
C PRO A 160 17.80 -12.12 13.22
N ALA A 161 17.22 -11.06 12.70
CA ALA A 161 15.82 -11.04 12.31
C ALA A 161 15.55 -11.95 11.10
N LYS A 162 14.69 -12.95 11.28
CA LYS A 162 14.17 -13.74 10.17
C LYS A 162 13.30 -12.84 9.29
N LYS A 163 13.63 -12.78 8.00
CA LYS A 163 12.83 -12.04 7.03
C LYS A 163 11.67 -12.89 6.54
N TYR A 164 10.48 -12.29 6.53
CA TYR A 164 9.34 -12.79 5.81
C TYR A 164 9.24 -12.07 4.46
N ARG A 165 8.93 -12.78 3.40
CA ARG A 165 8.90 -12.25 2.03
C ARG A 165 7.58 -12.60 1.37
N LEU A 166 6.86 -11.59 0.89
CA LEU A 166 5.56 -11.74 0.26
C LEU A 166 5.58 -11.06 -1.13
N PRO A 167 5.22 -11.75 -2.21
CA PRO A 167 5.03 -11.11 -3.50
C PRO A 167 3.75 -10.27 -3.49
N LEU A 168 3.87 -8.97 -3.78
CA LEU A 168 2.75 -8.07 -3.94
C LEU A 168 2.26 -8.12 -5.39
N ARG A 169 1.20 -8.88 -5.62
CA ARG A 169 0.69 -9.18 -6.96
C ARG A 169 -0.17 -8.05 -7.51
N HIS A 170 -0.24 -7.98 -8.83
CA HIS A 170 -1.12 -7.06 -9.55
C HIS A 170 -2.60 -7.29 -9.21
N GLY A 171 -3.32 -6.22 -8.85
CA GLY A 171 -4.73 -6.29 -8.48
C GLY A 171 -4.99 -6.87 -7.08
N SER A 172 -3.96 -7.02 -6.23
CA SER A 172 -4.10 -7.57 -4.88
C SER A 172 -4.26 -6.48 -3.81
N LEU A 173 -4.81 -6.90 -2.65
CA LEU A 173 -4.92 -6.11 -1.44
C LEU A 173 -4.22 -6.84 -0.29
N LEU A 174 -3.39 -6.13 0.45
CA LEU A 174 -2.79 -6.57 1.69
C LEU A 174 -3.33 -5.72 2.85
N VAL A 175 -3.92 -6.36 3.86
CA VAL A 175 -4.38 -5.70 5.08
C VAL A 175 -3.43 -6.05 6.21
N MET A 176 -2.78 -5.04 6.77
CA MET A 176 -1.90 -5.12 7.91
C MET A 176 -2.68 -4.71 9.15
N GLY A 177 -2.94 -5.67 10.04
CA GLY A 177 -3.69 -5.46 11.26
C GLY A 177 -2.90 -4.73 12.35
N GLU A 178 -3.57 -4.50 13.48
CA GLU A 178 -3.17 -3.58 14.55
C GLU A 178 -1.72 -3.73 15.06
N LYS A 179 -1.24 -4.97 15.23
CA LYS A 179 0.09 -5.22 15.80
C LYS A 179 1.23 -5.18 14.78
N MET A 180 0.88 -5.11 13.49
CA MET A 180 1.89 -5.15 12.42
C MET A 180 2.85 -3.97 12.54
N GLN A 181 2.34 -2.75 12.72
CA GLN A 181 3.17 -1.55 12.78
C GLN A 181 3.95 -1.43 14.09
N GLN A 182 3.47 -2.03 15.15
CA GLN A 182 4.17 -2.04 16.44
C GLN A 182 5.40 -2.96 16.45
N HIS A 183 5.25 -4.16 15.86
CA HIS A 183 6.24 -5.24 16.02
C HIS A 183 7.11 -5.47 14.78
N TRP A 184 6.69 -5.02 13.61
CA TRP A 184 7.36 -5.31 12.36
C TRP A 184 7.85 -4.06 11.63
N LEU A 185 9.01 -4.19 10.99
CA LEU A 185 9.46 -3.28 9.94
C LEU A 185 9.23 -3.94 8.59
N HIS A 186 8.98 -3.10 7.59
CA HIS A 186 8.82 -3.56 6.22
C HIS A 186 9.55 -2.66 5.22
N GLN A 187 9.85 -3.21 4.05
CA GLN A 187 10.50 -2.49 2.94
C GLN A 187 10.05 -3.02 1.59
N LEU A 188 10.24 -2.19 0.55
CA LEU A 188 10.20 -2.60 -0.85
C LEU A 188 11.61 -2.41 -1.43
N PRO A 189 12.45 -3.46 -1.50
CA PRO A 189 13.82 -3.34 -1.95
C PRO A 189 13.89 -3.05 -3.45
N LYS A 190 15.02 -2.50 -3.92
CA LYS A 190 15.30 -2.36 -5.35
C LYS A 190 15.35 -3.72 -6.04
N VAL A 191 14.95 -3.75 -7.30
CA VAL A 191 15.03 -4.92 -8.19
C VAL A 191 15.84 -4.55 -9.42
N LYS A 192 16.87 -5.33 -9.72
CA LYS A 192 17.68 -5.13 -10.92
C LYS A 192 16.87 -5.48 -12.16
N ASP A 193 17.07 -4.72 -13.23
CA ASP A 193 16.52 -4.96 -14.59
C ASP A 193 14.99 -4.99 -14.73
N LEU A 194 14.22 -4.64 -13.68
CA LEU A 194 12.79 -4.47 -13.77
C LEU A 194 12.45 -3.07 -14.33
N GLN A 195 11.76 -3.02 -15.48
CA GLN A 195 11.40 -1.77 -16.18
C GLN A 195 9.92 -1.38 -15.98
N GLU A 196 9.07 -2.35 -15.67
CA GLU A 196 7.65 -2.17 -15.55
C GLU A 196 7.30 -1.32 -14.32
N PRO A 197 6.31 -0.42 -14.46
CA PRO A 197 5.86 0.43 -13.36
C PRO A 197 5.00 -0.32 -12.33
N ARG A 198 4.96 0.21 -11.12
CA ARG A 198 4.07 -0.24 -10.06
C ARG A 198 3.46 0.97 -9.35
N ILE A 199 2.16 0.91 -9.09
CA ILE A 199 1.49 1.82 -8.16
C ILE A 199 1.08 1.05 -6.91
N ASN A 200 1.26 1.70 -5.76
CA ASN A 200 0.76 1.23 -4.48
C ASN A 200 -0.11 2.30 -3.85
N LEU A 201 -1.30 1.92 -3.41
CA LEU A 201 -2.20 2.79 -2.63
C LEU A 201 -2.23 2.27 -1.19
N THR A 202 -1.69 3.05 -0.26
CA THR A 202 -1.68 2.71 1.17
C THR A 202 -2.73 3.54 1.89
N PHE A 203 -3.87 2.92 2.19
CA PHE A 203 -5.01 3.55 2.89
C PHE A 203 -4.78 3.53 4.39
N ARG A 204 -5.10 4.64 5.03
CA ARG A 204 -4.91 4.87 6.46
C ARG A 204 -6.11 5.64 7.04
N ASN A 205 -6.29 5.50 8.34
CA ASN A 205 -7.20 6.35 9.09
C ASN A 205 -6.39 7.34 9.94
N ILE A 206 -6.40 8.62 9.55
CA ILE A 206 -5.81 9.70 10.34
C ILE A 206 -6.80 10.06 11.45
N ILE A 207 -6.37 9.91 12.69
CA ILE A 207 -7.11 10.41 13.84
C ILE A 207 -6.78 11.89 14.01
N ALA A 208 -7.82 12.73 14.04
CA ALA A 208 -7.64 14.16 14.29
C ALA A 208 -6.96 14.36 15.65
N SER A 209 -5.83 15.06 15.65
CA SER A 209 -5.11 15.48 16.87
C SER A 209 -5.71 16.75 17.45
#